data_1a3e3f4f442e195907b52578ab595350
#
_entry.id   1a3e3f4f442e195907b52578ab595350
#
_cell.length_a   1.000
_cell.length_b   1.000
_cell.length_c   1.000
_cell.angle_alpha   90.00
_cell.angle_beta   90.00
_cell.angle_gamma   90.00
#
_symmetry.space_group_name_H-M   'P 1'
#
loop_
_entity.id
_entity.type
_entity.pdbx_description
1 polymer ?
#
loop_
_entity_poly.entity_id
_entity_poly.type
_entity_poly.pdbx_seq_one_letter_code
_entity_poly.pdbx_strand_id
1 'polypeptide(L)'
;MRKLRKDTGKVVRAVCMQSALGVLVAFGAVRTQASTLPQEWKDALSVPAGYAFARHVEHVRTWDFPDFSVDFYRQANGPGTVQRVFVAVPKGGSGKLPAVAVPFYYPEAMLGFDPATGEELPKFKGVTMLADLARRGFVAATADAYHLTYRTDATEPRDDFKRWKKAAEALARDWRRWTGVGKLTADTRLLIDLLAADPRVDAARIGIIGHSLGGKMAFYAGCLDPRVKVIVTSDWGIDWDRTNWNDTWYWGAARVAAMKAAGRTHADLLAYAGGKPFMLIAGKYDNAASARAVLDGVPSCRDPERCVVLDHASGHRPPPDALEAGYRFLDKFLKPNSNNKETK
;
A
#
# COMPACT_ATOMS: atom_id res chain seq x y z
N MET A 1 89.03 -16.10 47.52
CA MET A 1 88.66 -16.46 48.95
C MET A 1 87.33 -15.81 49.29
N ARG A 2 86.44 -16.60 49.96
CA ARG A 2 85.18 -16.24 50.64
C ARG A 2 83.98 -15.83 49.76
N LYS A 3 83.10 -16.77 49.54
CA LYS A 3 81.97 -17.30 50.36
C LYS A 3 80.76 -16.36 50.43
N LEU A 4 79.75 -16.79 49.67
CA LEU A 4 78.33 -17.03 50.05
C LEU A 4 77.51 -15.97 50.82
N ARG A 5 76.43 -15.56 50.30
CA ARG A 5 75.12 -15.98 50.86
C ARG A 5 73.94 -15.64 49.92
N LYS A 6 73.05 -16.59 49.84
CA LYS A 6 71.72 -16.48 49.25
C LYS A 6 70.85 -15.62 50.12
N ASP A 7 70.01 -14.81 49.55
CA ASP A 7 68.72 -14.52 50.18
C ASP A 7 67.63 -14.36 49.14
N THR A 8 66.58 -15.02 49.45
CA THR A 8 65.39 -15.20 48.62
C THR A 8 64.45 -14.02 48.89
N GLY A 9 64.17 -13.20 47.85
CA GLY A 9 63.19 -12.13 47.87
C GLY A 9 62.04 -12.44 46.97
N LYS A 10 60.86 -12.64 47.51
CA LYS A 10 59.60 -12.92 46.86
C LYS A 10 59.23 -11.83 45.84
N VAL A 11 59.08 -12.24 44.63
CA VAL A 11 58.46 -11.41 43.58
C VAL A 11 56.93 -11.40 43.78
N VAL A 12 56.42 -10.30 44.27
CA VAL A 12 54.98 -10.05 44.28
C VAL A 12 54.54 -9.62 42.86
N ARG A 13 53.84 -10.50 42.17
CA ARG A 13 53.16 -10.14 40.95
C ARG A 13 51.94 -9.34 41.29
N ALA A 14 51.95 -8.05 40.95
CA ALA A 14 50.76 -7.22 40.90
C ALA A 14 49.94 -7.62 39.69
N VAL A 15 48.79 -8.23 39.90
CA VAL A 15 47.78 -8.50 38.87
C VAL A 15 46.98 -7.20 38.68
N CYS A 16 47.25 -6.48 37.61
CA CYS A 16 46.39 -5.41 37.15
C CYS A 16 45.10 -6.02 36.58
N MET A 17 44.04 -6.05 37.40
CA MET A 17 42.68 -6.26 36.89
C MET A 17 42.20 -4.97 36.18
N GLN A 18 42.31 -4.92 34.86
CA GLN A 18 41.56 -3.97 34.07
C GLN A 18 40.10 -4.46 34.00
N SER A 19 39.23 -3.87 34.78
CA SER A 19 37.79 -4.00 34.66
C SER A 19 37.35 -3.26 33.38
N ALA A 20 37.17 -4.00 32.29
CA ALA A 20 36.48 -3.52 31.12
C ALA A 20 34.98 -3.40 31.48
N LEU A 21 34.53 -2.19 31.82
CA LEU A 21 33.10 -1.85 31.88
C LEU A 21 32.57 -1.83 30.44
N GLY A 22 32.06 -2.97 30.00
CA GLY A 22 31.28 -3.04 28.74
C GLY A 22 29.94 -2.33 28.97
N VAL A 23 29.82 -1.12 28.43
CA VAL A 23 28.50 -0.45 28.31
C VAL A 23 27.72 -1.24 27.28
N LEU A 24 26.84 -2.13 27.74
CA LEU A 24 25.78 -2.71 26.89
C LEU A 24 24.80 -1.59 26.59
N VAL A 25 24.94 -0.96 25.41
CA VAL A 25 23.88 -0.13 24.86
C VAL A 25 22.79 -1.10 24.39
N ALA A 26 21.81 -1.36 25.23
CA ALA A 26 20.60 -2.04 24.85
C ALA A 26 19.85 -1.12 23.87
N PHE A 27 19.96 -1.39 22.58
CA PHE A 27 19.01 -0.88 21.60
C PHE A 27 17.64 -1.47 21.92
N GLY A 28 16.93 -0.84 22.84
CA GLY A 28 15.53 -1.09 23.05
C GLY A 28 14.81 -0.74 21.76
N ALA A 29 14.30 -1.75 21.05
CA ALA A 29 13.34 -1.53 19.98
C ALA A 29 12.19 -0.75 20.60
N VAL A 30 12.10 0.55 20.31
CA VAL A 30 10.94 1.36 20.65
C VAL A 30 9.78 0.75 19.87
N ARG A 31 9.04 -0.15 20.51
CA ARG A 31 7.72 -0.54 20.03
C ARG A 31 6.88 0.71 20.10
N THR A 32 6.76 1.43 19.00
CA THR A 32 5.75 2.46 18.86
C THR A 32 4.41 1.76 19.06
N GLN A 33 3.79 2.05 20.18
CA GLN A 33 2.43 1.57 20.44
C GLN A 33 1.56 2.11 19.32
N ALA A 34 0.93 1.22 18.54
CA ALA A 34 0.05 1.62 17.45
C ALA A 34 -1.02 2.57 18.03
N SER A 35 -1.14 3.76 17.48
CA SER A 35 -2.14 4.73 17.90
C SER A 35 -3.52 4.15 17.71
N THR A 36 -4.44 4.46 18.65
CA THR A 36 -5.84 4.03 18.47
C THR A 36 -6.46 4.86 17.34
N LEU A 37 -7.08 4.21 16.37
CA LEU A 37 -7.76 4.92 15.29
C LEU A 37 -8.92 5.75 15.89
N PRO A 38 -8.98 7.08 15.64
CA PRO A 38 -10.09 7.93 16.07
C PRO A 38 -11.44 7.42 15.59
N GLN A 39 -12.49 7.72 16.37
CA GLN A 39 -13.83 7.16 16.13
C GLN A 39 -14.42 7.61 14.80
N GLU A 40 -14.17 8.84 14.39
CA GLU A 40 -14.64 9.41 13.12
C GLU A 40 -14.13 8.62 11.92
N TRP A 41 -12.88 8.16 11.96
CA TRP A 41 -12.31 7.28 10.94
C TRP A 41 -12.97 5.91 10.94
N LYS A 42 -13.22 5.33 12.13
CA LYS A 42 -13.91 4.04 12.25
C LYS A 42 -15.31 4.11 11.68
N ASP A 43 -16.05 5.15 12.02
CA ASP A 43 -17.45 5.34 11.57
C ASP A 43 -17.56 5.47 10.04
N ALA A 44 -16.56 6.10 9.44
CA ALA A 44 -16.54 6.35 7.99
C ALA A 44 -16.03 5.17 7.15
N LEU A 45 -15.06 4.40 7.69
CA LEU A 45 -14.31 3.40 6.93
C LEU A 45 -14.70 1.95 7.28
N SER A 46 -15.31 1.71 8.46
CA SER A 46 -15.72 0.35 8.83
C SER A 46 -16.86 -0.16 7.95
N VAL A 47 -16.74 -1.42 7.59
CA VAL A 47 -17.81 -2.12 6.88
C VAL A 47 -19.08 -2.12 7.74
N PRO A 48 -20.23 -1.70 7.22
CA PRO A 48 -21.48 -1.68 7.99
C PRO A 48 -21.88 -3.06 8.48
N ALA A 49 -22.45 -3.12 9.68
CA ALA A 49 -23.06 -4.35 10.17
C ALA A 49 -24.15 -4.84 9.19
N GLY A 50 -24.08 -6.11 8.85
CA GLY A 50 -25.00 -6.73 7.88
C GLY A 50 -24.55 -6.61 6.43
N TYR A 51 -23.47 -5.87 6.10
CA TYR A 51 -22.89 -5.92 4.77
C TYR A 51 -22.05 -7.19 4.62
N ALA A 52 -22.65 -8.18 3.98
CA ALA A 52 -21.99 -9.48 3.81
C ALA A 52 -21.11 -9.49 2.57
N PHE A 53 -19.84 -9.81 2.75
CA PHE A 53 -18.99 -10.24 1.66
C PHE A 53 -19.17 -11.76 1.49
N ALA A 54 -19.84 -12.16 0.41
CA ALA A 54 -19.81 -13.57 0.04
C ALA A 54 -18.36 -13.94 -0.30
N ARG A 55 -17.82 -15.00 0.32
CA ARG A 55 -16.47 -15.49 0.04
C ARG A 55 -16.44 -16.29 -1.27
N HIS A 56 -16.99 -15.71 -2.33
CA HIS A 56 -17.04 -16.37 -3.61
C HIS A 56 -16.01 -15.72 -4.55
N VAL A 57 -15.08 -16.54 -5.01
CA VAL A 57 -14.08 -16.19 -6.01
C VAL A 57 -14.12 -17.28 -7.08
N GLU A 58 -14.43 -16.87 -8.30
CA GLU A 58 -14.48 -17.74 -9.47
C GLU A 58 -13.30 -17.43 -10.38
N HIS A 59 -12.46 -18.40 -10.68
CA HIS A 59 -11.47 -18.28 -11.75
C HIS A 59 -12.17 -18.43 -13.09
N VAL A 60 -12.05 -17.43 -13.98
CA VAL A 60 -12.74 -17.40 -15.26
C VAL A 60 -11.83 -17.91 -16.38
N ARG A 61 -10.63 -17.39 -16.45
CA ARG A 61 -9.60 -17.76 -17.45
C ARG A 61 -8.24 -17.26 -17.09
N THR A 62 -7.24 -17.75 -17.79
CA THR A 62 -5.87 -17.24 -17.79
C THR A 62 -5.48 -16.81 -19.19
N TRP A 63 -4.82 -15.65 -19.30
CA TRP A 63 -4.12 -15.23 -20.52
C TRP A 63 -2.60 -15.38 -20.30
N ASP A 64 -1.92 -15.85 -21.32
CA ASP A 64 -0.49 -16.15 -21.26
C ASP A 64 0.31 -15.16 -22.11
N PHE A 65 1.24 -14.45 -21.47
CA PHE A 65 2.14 -13.48 -22.12
C PHE A 65 3.59 -13.96 -21.97
N PRO A 66 4.57 -13.40 -22.73
CA PRO A 66 5.95 -13.85 -22.67
C PRO A 66 6.54 -13.89 -21.28
N ASP A 67 6.38 -12.83 -20.47
CA ASP A 67 7.05 -12.64 -19.18
C ASP A 67 6.17 -13.00 -17.97
N PHE A 68 4.87 -13.03 -18.13
CA PHE A 68 3.90 -13.30 -17.06
C PHE A 68 2.61 -13.91 -17.63
N SER A 69 1.75 -14.40 -16.75
CA SER A 69 0.37 -14.73 -17.07
C SER A 69 -0.58 -13.81 -16.30
N VAL A 70 -1.83 -13.69 -16.78
CA VAL A 70 -2.88 -12.94 -16.09
C VAL A 70 -4.05 -13.84 -15.82
N ASP A 71 -4.32 -14.12 -14.56
CA ASP A 71 -5.52 -14.84 -14.13
C ASP A 71 -6.66 -13.83 -13.95
N PHE A 72 -7.79 -14.12 -14.55
CA PHE A 72 -9.03 -13.36 -14.41
C PHE A 72 -9.95 -14.06 -13.43
N TYR A 73 -10.39 -13.32 -12.41
CA TYR A 73 -11.34 -13.77 -11.42
C TYR A 73 -12.59 -12.87 -11.41
N ARG A 74 -13.71 -13.46 -11.01
CA ARG A 74 -14.91 -12.77 -10.54
C ARG A 74 -14.99 -12.93 -9.03
N GLN A 75 -14.94 -11.85 -8.29
CA GLN A 75 -14.95 -11.85 -6.83
C GLN A 75 -16.19 -11.12 -6.32
N ALA A 76 -16.98 -11.78 -5.49
CA ALA A 76 -18.09 -11.13 -4.82
C ALA A 76 -17.56 -10.07 -3.86
N ASN A 77 -18.02 -8.82 -4.01
CA ASN A 77 -17.61 -7.66 -3.20
C ASN A 77 -18.77 -6.99 -2.46
N GLY A 78 -19.84 -7.74 -2.26
CA GLY A 78 -21.01 -7.34 -1.47
C GLY A 78 -22.28 -8.02 -1.92
N PRO A 79 -23.43 -7.69 -1.29
CA PRO A 79 -24.72 -8.27 -1.63
C PRO A 79 -25.09 -7.96 -3.09
N GLY A 80 -25.14 -9.01 -3.92
CA GLY A 80 -25.48 -8.89 -5.35
C GLY A 80 -24.49 -8.10 -6.21
N THR A 81 -23.26 -7.88 -5.73
CA THR A 81 -22.20 -7.19 -6.47
C THR A 81 -20.97 -8.05 -6.67
N VAL A 82 -20.37 -7.95 -7.85
CA VAL A 82 -19.17 -8.71 -8.24
C VAL A 82 -18.18 -7.74 -8.89
N GLN A 83 -16.92 -7.78 -8.46
CA GLN A 83 -15.83 -7.09 -9.10
C GLN A 83 -15.00 -8.06 -9.95
N ARG A 84 -14.48 -7.56 -11.08
CA ARG A 84 -13.48 -8.28 -11.86
C ARG A 84 -12.12 -8.06 -11.23
N VAL A 85 -11.31 -9.11 -11.17
CA VAL A 85 -9.96 -9.07 -10.61
C VAL A 85 -9.00 -9.66 -11.62
N PHE A 86 -7.91 -8.97 -11.91
CA PHE A 86 -6.77 -9.52 -12.65
C PHE A 86 -5.60 -9.72 -11.70
N VAL A 87 -5.00 -10.91 -11.79
CA VAL A 87 -3.79 -11.26 -11.05
C VAL A 87 -2.70 -11.60 -12.06
N ALA A 88 -1.71 -10.72 -12.16
CA ALA A 88 -0.54 -10.96 -13.00
C ALA A 88 0.51 -11.74 -12.21
N VAL A 89 0.98 -12.84 -12.77
CA VAL A 89 1.89 -13.79 -12.15
C VAL A 89 3.15 -13.91 -13.00
N PRO A 90 4.33 -13.57 -12.47
CA PRO A 90 5.58 -13.67 -13.23
C PRO A 90 5.90 -15.11 -13.61
N LYS A 91 6.53 -15.30 -14.77
CA LYS A 91 7.08 -16.60 -15.19
C LYS A 91 8.49 -16.78 -14.65
N GLY A 92 8.89 -18.04 -14.43
CA GLY A 92 10.25 -18.42 -14.05
C GLY A 92 10.63 -18.21 -12.58
N GLY A 93 9.69 -17.77 -11.74
CA GLY A 93 9.90 -17.67 -10.29
C GLY A 93 9.88 -19.03 -9.61
N SER A 94 10.78 -19.24 -8.64
CA SER A 94 10.78 -20.44 -7.77
C SER A 94 10.32 -20.07 -6.36
N GLY A 95 9.47 -20.89 -5.77
CA GLY A 95 8.94 -20.68 -4.43
C GLY A 95 7.86 -19.59 -4.36
N LYS A 96 7.54 -19.16 -3.14
CA LYS A 96 6.55 -18.11 -2.91
C LYS A 96 7.12 -16.72 -3.18
N LEU A 97 6.41 -15.94 -3.96
CA LEU A 97 6.80 -14.61 -4.43
C LEU A 97 6.21 -13.50 -3.55
N PRO A 98 6.87 -12.34 -3.43
CA PRO A 98 6.24 -11.16 -2.86
C PRO A 98 5.09 -10.70 -3.74
N ALA A 99 4.09 -10.03 -3.15
CA ALA A 99 2.92 -9.58 -3.88
C ALA A 99 2.64 -8.09 -3.68
N VAL A 100 1.94 -7.48 -4.66
CA VAL A 100 1.55 -6.08 -4.61
C VAL A 100 0.10 -5.92 -5.06
N ALA A 101 -0.74 -5.33 -4.21
CA ALA A 101 -2.06 -4.86 -4.62
C ALA A 101 -1.93 -3.53 -5.40
N VAL A 102 -2.63 -3.44 -6.53
CA VAL A 102 -2.58 -2.30 -7.45
C VAL A 102 -4.01 -1.81 -7.73
N PRO A 103 -4.72 -1.26 -6.74
CA PRO A 103 -6.09 -0.83 -6.95
C PRO A 103 -6.16 0.34 -7.94
N PHE A 104 -7.22 0.33 -8.76
CA PHE A 104 -7.51 1.41 -9.70
C PHE A 104 -8.99 1.38 -10.12
N TYR A 105 -9.35 2.11 -11.18
CA TYR A 105 -10.73 2.16 -11.69
C TYR A 105 -11.19 0.81 -12.23
N TYR A 106 -10.36 0.15 -13.07
CA TYR A 106 -10.62 -1.16 -13.66
C TYR A 106 -9.33 -1.88 -14.06
N PRO A 107 -9.33 -3.21 -14.11
CA PRO A 107 -8.12 -4.01 -14.27
C PRO A 107 -7.30 -3.73 -15.53
N GLU A 108 -7.94 -3.54 -16.69
CA GLU A 108 -7.26 -3.35 -17.96
C GLU A 108 -6.42 -2.07 -17.96
N ALA A 109 -6.83 -1.05 -17.20
CA ALA A 109 -6.06 0.18 -17.07
C ALA A 109 -4.66 -0.04 -16.47
N MET A 110 -4.56 -0.92 -15.47
CA MET A 110 -3.28 -1.24 -14.82
C MET A 110 -2.46 -2.27 -15.60
N LEU A 111 -3.10 -3.01 -16.50
CA LEU A 111 -2.42 -3.90 -17.45
C LEU A 111 -1.88 -3.10 -18.66
N GLY A 112 -2.58 -2.05 -19.08
CA GLY A 112 -2.22 -1.18 -20.21
C GLY A 112 -2.79 -1.62 -21.55
N PHE A 113 -3.47 -2.75 -21.59
CA PHE A 113 -4.13 -3.30 -22.78
C PHE A 113 -5.29 -4.21 -22.38
N ASP A 114 -6.19 -4.46 -23.34
CA ASP A 114 -7.20 -5.50 -23.18
C ASP A 114 -6.55 -6.88 -23.42
N PRO A 115 -6.54 -7.77 -22.43
CA PRO A 115 -5.86 -9.04 -22.57
C PRO A 115 -6.55 -10.02 -23.52
N ALA A 116 -7.81 -9.79 -23.87
CA ALA A 116 -8.56 -10.64 -24.81
C ALA A 116 -8.29 -10.29 -26.27
N THR A 117 -8.07 -8.99 -26.56
CA THR A 117 -7.87 -8.48 -27.93
C THR A 117 -6.42 -8.08 -28.21
N GLY A 118 -5.62 -7.82 -27.16
CA GLY A 118 -4.28 -7.24 -27.28
C GLY A 118 -4.29 -5.74 -27.57
N GLU A 119 -5.47 -5.09 -27.61
CA GLU A 119 -5.60 -3.68 -27.91
C GLU A 119 -5.01 -2.82 -26.78
N GLU A 120 -4.07 -1.93 -27.12
CA GLU A 120 -3.49 -0.99 -26.16
C GLU A 120 -4.51 0.03 -25.66
N LEU A 121 -4.34 0.45 -24.40
CA LEU A 121 -5.12 1.51 -23.77
C LEU A 121 -4.25 2.77 -23.58
N PRO A 122 -4.08 3.61 -24.60
CA PRO A 122 -3.14 4.74 -24.59
C PRO A 122 -3.37 5.72 -23.44
N LYS A 123 -4.62 5.84 -22.98
CA LYS A 123 -5.01 6.71 -21.85
C LYS A 123 -4.21 6.40 -20.58
N PHE A 124 -3.78 5.16 -20.37
CA PHE A 124 -3.08 4.71 -19.18
C PHE A 124 -1.61 4.41 -19.42
N LYS A 125 -1.08 4.76 -20.60
CA LYS A 125 0.35 4.61 -20.89
C LYS A 125 1.21 5.29 -19.82
N GLY A 126 2.18 4.55 -19.29
CA GLY A 126 3.09 5.02 -18.24
C GLY A 126 2.58 4.86 -16.79
N VAL A 127 1.40 4.27 -16.58
CA VAL A 127 0.91 3.88 -15.25
C VAL A 127 0.42 2.42 -15.22
N THR A 128 1.00 1.57 -16.06
CA THR A 128 0.65 0.15 -16.24
C THR A 128 1.25 -0.73 -15.15
N MET A 129 1.01 -0.36 -13.89
CA MET A 129 1.70 -0.89 -12.71
C MET A 129 1.56 -2.41 -12.55
N LEU A 130 0.44 -3.00 -13.02
CA LEU A 130 0.22 -4.44 -12.91
C LEU A 130 1.25 -5.23 -13.73
N ALA A 131 1.41 -4.87 -15.00
CA ALA A 131 2.36 -5.51 -15.91
C ALA A 131 3.82 -5.26 -15.48
N ASP A 132 4.12 -4.02 -15.06
CA ASP A 132 5.47 -3.63 -14.65
C ASP A 132 5.92 -4.40 -13.40
N LEU A 133 5.04 -4.57 -12.43
CA LEU A 133 5.33 -5.33 -11.21
C LEU A 133 5.47 -6.83 -11.48
N ALA A 134 4.65 -7.38 -12.38
CA ALA A 134 4.81 -8.78 -12.78
C ALA A 134 6.18 -9.03 -13.43
N ARG A 135 6.63 -8.15 -14.35
CA ARG A 135 7.98 -8.23 -14.95
C ARG A 135 9.10 -8.11 -13.90
N ARG A 136 8.82 -7.45 -12.77
CA ARG A 136 9.75 -7.33 -11.64
C ARG A 136 9.73 -8.52 -10.68
N GLY A 137 8.93 -9.54 -10.95
CA GLY A 137 8.85 -10.74 -10.11
C GLY A 137 7.91 -10.63 -8.92
N PHE A 138 6.94 -9.71 -8.94
CA PHE A 138 5.85 -9.67 -7.98
C PHE A 138 4.59 -10.34 -8.54
N VAL A 139 3.86 -11.06 -7.71
CA VAL A 139 2.47 -11.34 -8.01
C VAL A 139 1.69 -10.04 -7.79
N ALA A 140 1.09 -9.49 -8.83
CA ALA A 140 0.39 -8.21 -8.74
C ALA A 140 -1.10 -8.40 -9.03
N ALA A 141 -1.98 -7.72 -8.26
CA ALA A 141 -3.41 -7.84 -8.44
C ALA A 141 -4.11 -6.48 -8.48
N THR A 142 -5.12 -6.36 -9.34
CA THR A 142 -5.97 -5.18 -9.49
C THR A 142 -7.43 -5.58 -9.63
N ALA A 143 -8.36 -4.68 -9.31
CA ALA A 143 -9.79 -4.96 -9.37
C ALA A 143 -10.59 -3.75 -9.85
N ASP A 144 -11.85 -4.00 -10.25
CA ASP A 144 -12.82 -2.92 -10.50
C ASP A 144 -13.08 -2.11 -9.23
N ALA A 145 -13.12 -0.79 -9.34
CA ALA A 145 -13.64 0.06 -8.27
C ALA A 145 -15.18 -0.03 -8.19
N TYR A 146 -15.74 0.17 -6.98
CA TYR A 146 -17.18 0.06 -6.76
C TYR A 146 -18.02 0.98 -7.64
N HIS A 147 -17.46 2.06 -8.12
CA HIS A 147 -18.10 2.98 -9.07
C HIS A 147 -18.61 2.28 -10.33
N LEU A 148 -18.02 1.14 -10.68
CA LEU A 148 -18.34 0.38 -11.87
C LEU A 148 -19.21 -0.85 -11.58
N THR A 149 -19.34 -1.24 -10.33
CA THR A 149 -19.98 -2.51 -9.94
C THR A 149 -21.20 -2.34 -9.06
N TYR A 150 -21.27 -1.24 -8.29
CA TYR A 150 -22.33 -1.08 -7.30
C TYR A 150 -23.58 -0.46 -7.92
N ARG A 151 -24.58 -1.29 -8.20
CA ARG A 151 -25.89 -0.90 -8.77
C ARG A 151 -25.80 -0.01 -10.01
N THR A 152 -24.82 -0.29 -10.85
CA THR A 152 -24.61 0.37 -12.14
C THR A 152 -24.79 -0.62 -13.28
N ASP A 153 -25.12 -0.11 -14.45
CA ASP A 153 -25.20 -0.91 -15.66
C ASP A 153 -23.81 -1.10 -16.28
N ALA A 154 -23.47 -2.34 -16.63
CA ALA A 154 -22.20 -2.66 -17.25
C ALA A 154 -22.05 -2.04 -18.66
N THR A 155 -23.14 -1.67 -19.30
CA THR A 155 -23.18 -1.01 -20.62
C THR A 155 -22.87 0.49 -20.54
N GLU A 156 -22.98 1.12 -19.35
CA GLU A 156 -22.63 2.52 -19.18
C GLU A 156 -21.12 2.73 -19.32
N PRO A 157 -20.64 3.84 -19.93
CA PRO A 157 -19.22 4.12 -20.08
C PRO A 157 -18.47 4.10 -18.73
N ARG A 158 -17.30 3.48 -18.71
CA ARG A 158 -16.51 3.30 -17.47
C ARG A 158 -16.03 4.61 -16.89
N ASP A 159 -15.75 5.59 -17.71
CA ASP A 159 -15.22 6.91 -17.34
C ASP A 159 -16.32 7.98 -17.17
N ASP A 160 -17.58 7.59 -17.12
CA ASP A 160 -18.68 8.53 -16.93
C ASP A 160 -18.90 8.84 -15.45
N PHE A 161 -18.68 10.08 -15.09
CA PHE A 161 -18.97 10.59 -13.72
C PHE A 161 -20.45 10.43 -13.32
N LYS A 162 -21.39 10.38 -14.29
CA LYS A 162 -22.79 10.09 -14.00
C LYS A 162 -22.97 8.69 -13.44
N ARG A 163 -22.26 7.71 -14.01
CA ARG A 163 -22.23 6.33 -13.50
C ARG A 163 -21.68 6.29 -12.06
N TRP A 164 -20.56 6.99 -11.81
CA TRP A 164 -19.96 7.05 -10.48
C TRP A 164 -20.88 7.69 -9.46
N LYS A 165 -21.56 8.77 -9.86
CA LYS A 165 -22.55 9.43 -9.00
C LYS A 165 -23.71 8.50 -8.66
N LYS A 166 -24.27 7.76 -9.63
CA LYS A 166 -25.30 6.75 -9.40
C LYS A 166 -24.87 5.70 -8.38
N ALA A 167 -23.65 5.15 -8.53
CA ALA A 167 -23.10 4.18 -7.58
C ALA A 167 -23.01 4.74 -6.16
N ALA A 168 -22.52 5.98 -6.03
CA ALA A 168 -22.39 6.66 -4.74
C ALA A 168 -23.75 6.95 -4.08
N GLU A 169 -24.73 7.41 -4.86
CA GLU A 169 -26.10 7.66 -4.38
C GLU A 169 -26.77 6.35 -3.94
N ALA A 170 -26.57 5.27 -4.69
CA ALA A 170 -27.07 3.96 -4.33
C ALA A 170 -26.42 3.46 -3.02
N LEU A 171 -25.09 3.60 -2.91
CA LEU A 171 -24.36 3.23 -1.69
C LEU A 171 -24.85 4.02 -0.47
N ALA A 172 -25.02 5.34 -0.60
CA ALA A 172 -25.47 6.21 0.48
C ALA A 172 -26.93 5.93 0.89
N ARG A 173 -27.79 5.54 -0.05
CA ARG A 173 -29.18 5.13 0.22
C ARG A 173 -29.23 3.80 0.96
N ASP A 174 -28.45 2.81 0.50
CA ASP A 174 -28.48 1.46 1.04
C ASP A 174 -27.72 1.38 2.38
N TRP A 175 -26.67 2.20 2.57
CA TRP A 175 -25.76 2.17 3.74
C TRP A 175 -25.41 3.58 4.22
N ARG A 176 -26.37 4.28 4.82
CA ARG A 176 -26.34 5.71 5.16
C ARG A 176 -25.07 6.24 5.84
N ARG A 177 -24.40 5.41 6.64
CA ARG A 177 -23.18 5.82 7.38
C ARG A 177 -21.89 5.52 6.63
N TRP A 178 -21.94 4.68 5.60
CA TRP A 178 -20.75 4.29 4.88
C TRP A 178 -20.37 5.33 3.82
N THR A 179 -19.06 5.50 3.61
CA THR A 179 -18.54 6.42 2.59
C THR A 179 -18.12 5.65 1.34
N GLY A 180 -18.03 6.35 0.22
CA GLY A 180 -17.43 5.79 -0.99
C GLY A 180 -15.99 5.31 -0.75
N VAL A 181 -15.20 6.09 0.02
CA VAL A 181 -13.84 5.67 0.43
C VAL A 181 -13.88 4.43 1.33
N GLY A 182 -14.85 4.31 2.21
CA GLY A 182 -15.03 3.10 3.02
C GLY A 182 -15.28 1.87 2.16
N LYS A 183 -16.13 2.00 1.13
CA LYS A 183 -16.37 0.91 0.16
C LYS A 183 -15.13 0.58 -0.66
N LEU A 184 -14.44 1.58 -1.20
CA LEU A 184 -13.18 1.40 -1.93
C LEU A 184 -12.11 0.68 -1.08
N THR A 185 -12.02 1.07 0.19
CA THR A 185 -11.09 0.44 1.15
C THR A 185 -11.44 -1.03 1.39
N ALA A 186 -12.73 -1.32 1.59
CA ALA A 186 -13.21 -2.69 1.81
C ALA A 186 -12.94 -3.57 0.58
N ASP A 187 -13.22 -3.09 -0.63
CA ASP A 187 -12.96 -3.83 -1.88
C ASP A 187 -11.46 -4.06 -2.09
N THR A 188 -10.63 -3.07 -1.77
CA THR A 188 -9.16 -3.24 -1.84
C THR A 188 -8.66 -4.28 -0.85
N ARG A 189 -9.27 -4.38 0.34
CA ARG A 189 -8.92 -5.42 1.31
C ARG A 189 -9.32 -6.81 0.85
N LEU A 190 -10.43 -6.96 0.10
CA LEU A 190 -10.77 -8.23 -0.56
C LEU A 190 -9.72 -8.63 -1.60
N LEU A 191 -9.14 -7.65 -2.32
CA LEU A 191 -8.02 -7.90 -3.22
C LEU A 191 -6.79 -8.41 -2.46
N ILE A 192 -6.50 -7.84 -1.29
CA ILE A 192 -5.43 -8.31 -0.41
C ILE A 192 -5.74 -9.71 0.15
N ASP A 193 -7.01 -10.02 0.44
CA ASP A 193 -7.44 -11.37 0.85
C ASP A 193 -7.13 -12.40 -0.23
N LEU A 194 -7.41 -12.07 -1.51
CA LEU A 194 -7.11 -12.93 -2.64
C LEU A 194 -5.60 -13.20 -2.75
N LEU A 195 -4.78 -12.15 -2.69
CA LEU A 195 -3.32 -12.27 -2.73
C LEU A 195 -2.78 -13.11 -1.57
N ALA A 196 -3.28 -12.88 -0.35
CA ALA A 196 -2.82 -13.61 0.83
C ALA A 196 -3.20 -15.11 0.81
N ALA A 197 -4.27 -15.45 0.09
CA ALA A 197 -4.73 -16.83 -0.08
C ALA A 197 -4.08 -17.55 -1.28
N ASP A 198 -3.44 -16.82 -2.19
CA ASP A 198 -2.80 -17.39 -3.37
C ASP A 198 -1.58 -18.25 -2.96
N PRO A 199 -1.51 -19.53 -3.33
CA PRO A 199 -0.40 -20.41 -2.95
C PRO A 199 0.95 -19.97 -3.50
N ARG A 200 0.98 -19.16 -4.56
CA ARG A 200 2.18 -18.59 -5.18
C ARG A 200 2.74 -17.40 -4.40
N VAL A 201 1.95 -16.83 -3.46
CA VAL A 201 2.28 -15.61 -2.72
C VAL A 201 2.86 -15.93 -1.35
N ASP A 202 3.91 -15.20 -0.97
CA ASP A 202 4.34 -15.09 0.41
C ASP A 202 3.50 -14.01 1.12
N ALA A 203 2.53 -14.45 1.90
CA ALA A 203 1.62 -13.57 2.62
C ALA A 203 2.30 -12.64 3.65
N ALA A 204 3.56 -12.91 4.01
CA ALA A 204 4.36 -12.02 4.85
C ALA A 204 4.98 -10.84 4.07
N ARG A 205 4.93 -10.85 2.73
CA ARG A 205 5.55 -9.88 1.83
C ARG A 205 4.54 -9.28 0.85
N ILE A 206 3.47 -8.67 1.37
CA ILE A 206 2.45 -7.97 0.58
C ILE A 206 2.66 -6.47 0.70
N GLY A 207 2.76 -5.77 -0.43
CA GLY A 207 2.77 -4.31 -0.54
C GLY A 207 1.53 -3.79 -1.27
N ILE A 208 1.45 -2.48 -1.38
CA ILE A 208 0.39 -1.81 -2.13
C ILE A 208 0.94 -0.57 -2.83
N ILE A 209 0.51 -0.36 -4.08
CA ILE A 209 0.82 0.85 -4.86
C ILE A 209 -0.41 1.31 -5.62
N GLY A 210 -0.57 2.63 -5.76
CA GLY A 210 -1.66 3.16 -6.58
C GLY A 210 -1.44 4.61 -6.98
N HIS A 211 -2.05 4.98 -8.12
CA HIS A 211 -2.02 6.33 -8.67
C HIS A 211 -3.43 6.94 -8.64
N SER A 212 -3.55 8.24 -8.34
CA SER A 212 -4.83 8.96 -8.38
C SER A 212 -5.89 8.31 -7.49
N LEU A 213 -7.03 7.84 -8.05
CA LEU A 213 -8.00 7.02 -7.32
C LEU A 213 -7.33 5.82 -6.66
N GLY A 214 -6.46 5.12 -7.40
CA GLY A 214 -5.71 3.99 -6.86
C GLY A 214 -4.80 4.40 -5.71
N GLY A 215 -4.26 5.62 -5.72
CA GLY A 215 -3.49 6.19 -4.62
C GLY A 215 -4.34 6.37 -3.35
N LYS A 216 -5.58 6.85 -3.50
CA LYS A 216 -6.54 6.90 -2.39
C LYS A 216 -6.80 5.49 -1.83
N MET A 217 -7.14 4.54 -2.69
CA MET A 217 -7.42 3.15 -2.31
C MET A 217 -6.21 2.50 -1.63
N ALA A 218 -5.02 2.69 -2.19
CA ALA A 218 -3.76 2.16 -1.66
C ALA A 218 -3.44 2.74 -0.28
N PHE A 219 -3.64 4.03 -0.09
CA PHE A 219 -3.40 4.68 1.18
C PHE A 219 -4.29 4.13 2.29
N TYR A 220 -5.60 4.16 2.08
CA TYR A 220 -6.55 3.73 3.12
C TYR A 220 -6.43 2.23 3.42
N ALA A 221 -6.41 1.38 2.40
CA ALA A 221 -6.27 -0.06 2.62
C ALA A 221 -4.89 -0.41 3.20
N GLY A 222 -3.83 0.24 2.72
CA GLY A 222 -2.47 0.05 3.20
C GLY A 222 -2.30 0.41 4.67
N CYS A 223 -2.90 1.52 5.12
CA CYS A 223 -2.87 1.91 6.52
C CYS A 223 -3.67 0.94 7.41
N LEU A 224 -4.83 0.47 6.96
CA LEU A 224 -5.77 -0.29 7.76
C LEU A 224 -5.56 -1.80 7.74
N ASP A 225 -4.88 -2.36 6.73
CA ASP A 225 -4.67 -3.81 6.64
C ASP A 225 -3.28 -4.20 7.19
N PRO A 226 -3.21 -5.00 8.28
CA PRO A 226 -1.94 -5.36 8.91
C PRO A 226 -1.03 -6.24 8.05
N ARG A 227 -1.57 -6.87 7.00
CA ARG A 227 -0.82 -7.72 6.06
C ARG A 227 0.04 -6.89 5.11
N VAL A 228 -0.37 -5.64 4.82
CA VAL A 228 0.41 -4.72 3.99
C VAL A 228 1.65 -4.27 4.75
N LYS A 229 2.83 -4.43 4.14
CA LYS A 229 4.13 -4.12 4.74
C LYS A 229 4.73 -2.81 4.25
N VAL A 230 4.32 -2.32 3.08
CA VAL A 230 4.81 -1.08 2.47
C VAL A 230 3.72 -0.45 1.62
N ILE A 231 3.64 0.88 1.64
CA ILE A 231 2.60 1.66 0.95
C ILE A 231 3.29 2.64 0.01
N VAL A 232 2.95 2.61 -1.27
CA VAL A 232 3.36 3.59 -2.27
C VAL A 232 2.12 4.23 -2.87
N THR A 233 2.07 5.55 -2.88
CA THR A 233 0.94 6.29 -3.45
C THR A 233 1.42 7.35 -4.42
N SER A 234 0.62 7.68 -5.43
CA SER A 234 0.99 8.71 -6.42
C SER A 234 -0.16 9.68 -6.63
N ASP A 235 0.13 10.95 -6.34
CA ASP A 235 -0.65 12.16 -6.67
C ASP A 235 -2.17 12.02 -6.44
N TRP A 236 -2.56 11.75 -5.21
CA TRP A 236 -3.94 11.39 -4.82
C TRP A 236 -4.62 12.41 -3.90
N GLY A 237 -3.89 13.42 -3.44
CA GLY A 237 -4.36 14.46 -2.54
C GLY A 237 -4.30 14.05 -1.06
N ILE A 238 -3.10 14.01 -0.48
CA ILE A 238 -2.90 13.67 0.94
C ILE A 238 -3.54 14.69 1.90
N ASP A 239 -3.71 15.93 1.46
CA ASP A 239 -4.42 16.97 2.20
C ASP A 239 -5.88 17.07 1.73
N TRP A 240 -6.81 17.37 2.67
CA TRP A 240 -8.22 17.55 2.39
C TRP A 240 -8.53 18.67 1.38
N ASP A 241 -7.68 19.69 1.28
CA ASP A 241 -7.84 20.82 0.36
C ASP A 241 -7.24 20.54 -1.03
N ARG A 242 -6.73 19.34 -1.24
CA ARG A 242 -6.22 18.89 -2.52
C ARG A 242 -7.20 17.94 -3.19
N THR A 243 -7.25 17.96 -4.52
CA THR A 243 -8.11 17.09 -5.31
C THR A 243 -9.63 17.14 -4.97
N ASN A 244 -10.35 16.12 -5.29
CA ASN A 244 -11.82 16.07 -5.35
C ASN A 244 -12.46 15.28 -4.18
N TRP A 245 -11.96 15.47 -2.96
CA TRP A 245 -12.50 14.81 -1.77
C TRP A 245 -13.99 15.11 -1.51
N ASN A 246 -14.45 16.28 -1.97
CA ASN A 246 -15.84 16.71 -1.83
C ASN A 246 -16.83 15.96 -2.72
N ASP A 247 -16.35 15.18 -3.69
CA ASP A 247 -17.19 14.36 -4.54
C ASP A 247 -17.89 13.27 -3.72
N THR A 248 -19.16 13.03 -4.03
CA THR A 248 -20.01 12.09 -3.28
C THR A 248 -19.54 10.65 -3.36
N TRP A 249 -18.81 10.28 -4.42
CA TRP A 249 -18.24 8.95 -4.58
C TRP A 249 -16.96 8.71 -3.74
N TYR A 250 -16.47 9.74 -3.03
CA TYR A 250 -15.43 9.62 -2.00
C TYR A 250 -16.00 9.90 -0.63
N TRP A 251 -15.91 11.16 -0.18
CA TRP A 251 -16.37 11.58 1.14
C TRP A 251 -17.66 12.41 1.08
N GLY A 252 -17.80 13.29 0.09
CA GLY A 252 -18.79 14.34 0.04
C GLY A 252 -18.46 15.53 0.94
N ALA A 253 -18.84 16.74 0.51
CA ALA A 253 -18.44 17.99 1.13
C ALA A 253 -18.76 18.08 2.64
N ALA A 254 -19.95 17.64 3.04
CA ALA A 254 -20.38 17.71 4.45
C ALA A 254 -19.49 16.84 5.37
N ARG A 255 -19.07 15.66 4.90
CA ARG A 255 -18.20 14.77 5.69
C ARG A 255 -16.77 15.28 5.73
N VAL A 256 -16.23 15.83 4.63
CA VAL A 256 -14.92 16.48 4.63
C VAL A 256 -14.90 17.63 5.63
N ALA A 257 -15.95 18.49 5.63
CA ALA A 257 -16.07 19.58 6.60
C ALA A 257 -16.10 19.07 8.05
N ALA A 258 -16.84 17.99 8.32
CA ALA A 258 -16.90 17.38 9.64
C ALA A 258 -15.54 16.79 10.09
N MET A 259 -14.81 16.12 9.21
CA MET A 259 -13.47 15.59 9.50
C MET A 259 -12.49 16.72 9.81
N LYS A 260 -12.51 17.80 9.02
CA LYS A 260 -11.68 18.99 9.26
C LYS A 260 -12.03 19.66 10.59
N ALA A 261 -13.31 19.83 10.90
CA ALA A 261 -13.77 20.40 12.16
C ALA A 261 -13.36 19.56 13.38
N ALA A 262 -13.30 18.24 13.24
CA ALA A 262 -12.79 17.32 14.25
C ALA A 262 -11.25 17.27 14.33
N GLY A 263 -10.55 18.05 13.51
CA GLY A 263 -9.08 18.05 13.43
C GLY A 263 -8.49 16.76 12.83
N ARG A 264 -9.25 16.00 12.05
CA ARG A 264 -8.80 14.76 11.43
C ARG A 264 -8.00 15.04 10.17
N THR A 265 -6.84 14.42 10.07
CA THR A 265 -5.98 14.46 8.88
C THR A 265 -5.54 13.05 8.49
N HIS A 266 -5.03 12.87 7.28
CA HIS A 266 -4.51 11.57 6.85
C HIS A 266 -3.28 11.10 7.67
N ALA A 267 -2.64 12.00 8.44
CA ALA A 267 -1.62 11.67 9.43
C ALA A 267 -2.11 10.66 10.48
N ASP A 268 -3.40 10.75 10.89
CA ASP A 268 -4.00 9.83 11.85
C ASP A 268 -3.90 8.37 11.37
N LEU A 269 -4.15 8.15 10.07
CA LEU A 269 -4.11 6.81 9.46
C LEU A 269 -2.68 6.27 9.34
N LEU A 270 -1.70 7.12 8.99
CA LEU A 270 -0.30 6.73 8.98
C LEU A 270 0.23 6.43 10.39
N ALA A 271 -0.17 7.20 11.39
CA ALA A 271 0.15 6.93 12.78
C ALA A 271 -0.45 5.58 13.24
N TYR A 272 -1.71 5.32 12.86
CA TYR A 272 -2.37 4.02 13.10
C TYR A 272 -1.67 2.86 12.39
N ALA A 273 -1.11 3.08 11.20
CA ALA A 273 -0.39 2.06 10.43
C ALA A 273 0.88 1.53 11.12
N GLY A 274 1.30 2.15 12.24
CA GLY A 274 2.35 1.59 13.10
C GLY A 274 3.75 1.61 12.50
N GLY A 275 4.08 2.63 11.69
CA GLY A 275 5.43 2.79 11.12
C GLY A 275 5.70 1.97 9.88
N LYS A 276 4.67 1.55 9.15
CA LYS A 276 4.87 0.99 7.81
C LYS A 276 5.62 1.97 6.92
N PRO A 277 6.57 1.50 6.10
CA PRO A 277 7.20 2.34 5.09
C PRO A 277 6.15 2.93 4.16
N PHE A 278 6.26 4.24 3.92
CA PHE A 278 5.33 5.01 3.11
C PHE A 278 6.08 5.88 2.11
N MET A 279 5.66 5.84 0.84
CA MET A 279 6.16 6.74 -0.18
C MET A 279 5.01 7.45 -0.88
N LEU A 280 5.12 8.79 -0.98
CA LEU A 280 4.25 9.61 -1.81
C LEU A 280 5.04 10.12 -3.01
N ILE A 281 4.60 9.75 -4.20
CA ILE A 281 5.04 10.33 -5.46
C ILE A 281 4.10 11.52 -5.74
N ALA A 282 4.56 12.73 -5.42
CA ALA A 282 3.79 13.96 -5.53
C ALA A 282 3.87 14.54 -6.94
N GLY A 283 2.81 15.23 -7.37
CA GLY A 283 2.69 15.77 -8.72
C GLY A 283 1.81 17.03 -8.78
N LYS A 284 0.66 16.94 -9.44
CA LYS A 284 -0.25 18.06 -9.63
C LYS A 284 -1.06 18.39 -8.37
N TYR A 285 -1.62 17.36 -7.73
CA TYR A 285 -2.51 17.51 -6.58
C TYR A 285 -1.73 17.47 -5.26
N ASP A 286 -0.68 16.68 -5.19
CA ASP A 286 0.25 16.66 -4.08
C ASP A 286 1.53 17.40 -4.44
N ASN A 287 2.02 18.24 -3.55
CA ASN A 287 3.36 18.80 -3.65
C ASN A 287 4.13 18.57 -2.33
N ALA A 288 5.45 18.71 -2.37
CA ALA A 288 6.28 18.43 -1.22
C ALA A 288 5.86 19.21 0.03
N ALA A 289 5.48 20.50 -0.12
CA ALA A 289 5.11 21.35 1.01
C ALA A 289 3.81 20.90 1.67
N SER A 290 2.72 20.67 0.88
CA SER A 290 1.45 20.20 1.43
C SER A 290 1.54 18.79 2.02
N ALA A 291 2.36 17.92 1.41
CA ALA A 291 2.61 16.58 1.93
C ALA A 291 3.34 16.64 3.27
N ARG A 292 4.40 17.44 3.37
CA ARG A 292 5.14 17.63 4.63
C ARG A 292 4.25 18.19 5.74
N ALA A 293 3.39 19.15 5.45
CA ALA A 293 2.46 19.70 6.45
C ALA A 293 1.57 18.62 7.10
N VAL A 294 1.20 17.57 6.35
CA VAL A 294 0.45 16.42 6.89
C VAL A 294 1.37 15.42 7.61
N LEU A 295 2.57 15.16 7.06
CA LEU A 295 3.46 14.09 7.51
C LEU A 295 4.32 14.45 8.72
N ASP A 296 4.63 15.74 8.93
CA ASP A 296 5.52 16.19 10.02
C ASP A 296 5.01 15.82 11.42
N GLY A 297 3.70 15.67 11.57
CA GLY A 297 3.07 15.18 12.81
C GLY A 297 3.16 13.68 13.03
N VAL A 298 3.64 12.89 12.04
CA VAL A 298 3.68 11.42 12.10
C VAL A 298 5.05 10.95 12.58
N PRO A 299 5.17 10.31 13.76
CA PRO A 299 6.48 9.90 14.31
C PRO A 299 7.29 8.99 13.37
N SER A 300 6.63 8.09 12.64
CA SER A 300 7.31 7.19 11.69
C SER A 300 7.83 7.91 10.44
N CYS A 301 7.36 9.12 10.16
CA CYS A 301 7.82 9.92 9.03
C CYS A 301 9.08 10.76 9.36
N ARG A 302 9.63 10.63 10.56
CA ARG A 302 10.94 11.20 10.91
C ARG A 302 12.11 10.45 10.28
N ASP A 303 11.90 9.18 9.90
CA ASP A 303 12.90 8.39 9.18
C ASP A 303 12.75 8.62 7.66
N PRO A 304 13.68 9.34 7.01
CA PRO A 304 13.60 9.70 5.59
C PRO A 304 13.76 8.48 4.67
N GLU A 305 14.25 7.34 5.18
CA GLU A 305 14.33 6.11 4.39
C GLU A 305 13.03 5.31 4.38
N ARG A 306 12.15 5.59 5.35
CA ARG A 306 10.87 4.88 5.52
C ARG A 306 9.66 5.74 5.20
N CYS A 307 9.80 7.07 5.19
CA CYS A 307 8.73 7.99 4.82
C CYS A 307 9.27 9.01 3.79
N VAL A 308 8.99 8.75 2.52
CA VAL A 308 9.55 9.46 1.38
C VAL A 308 8.48 10.28 0.68
N VAL A 309 8.79 11.54 0.39
CA VAL A 309 8.02 12.37 -0.55
C VAL A 309 8.93 12.68 -1.74
N LEU A 310 8.58 12.15 -2.90
CA LEU A 310 9.22 12.43 -4.17
C LEU A 310 8.31 13.37 -4.97
N ASP A 311 8.66 14.64 -5.06
CA ASP A 311 7.90 15.64 -5.84
C ASP A 311 8.54 15.78 -7.23
N HIS A 312 7.84 15.31 -8.25
CA HIS A 312 8.33 15.40 -9.64
C HIS A 312 7.84 16.65 -10.39
N ALA A 313 6.89 17.40 -9.83
CA ALA A 313 6.37 18.67 -10.34
C ALA A 313 5.90 18.68 -11.82
N SER A 314 5.78 17.52 -12.48
CA SER A 314 5.51 17.41 -13.92
C SER A 314 4.04 17.13 -14.29
N GLY A 315 3.12 17.33 -13.35
CA GLY A 315 1.69 17.13 -13.58
C GLY A 315 1.10 15.96 -12.79
N HIS A 316 -0.09 15.50 -13.22
CA HIS A 316 -0.81 14.45 -12.47
C HIS A 316 -0.18 13.06 -12.64
N ARG A 317 0.21 12.72 -13.86
CA ARG A 317 0.80 11.41 -14.15
C ARG A 317 2.28 11.39 -13.76
N PRO A 318 2.74 10.40 -12.97
CA PRO A 318 4.16 10.30 -12.63
C PRO A 318 4.99 10.01 -13.89
N PRO A 319 6.15 10.66 -14.07
CA PRO A 319 7.09 10.29 -15.11
C PRO A 319 7.73 8.93 -14.77
N PRO A 320 8.33 8.25 -15.78
CA PRO A 320 8.85 6.89 -15.62
C PRO A 320 9.86 6.71 -14.49
N ASP A 321 10.73 7.68 -14.27
CA ASP A 321 11.75 7.67 -13.21
C ASP A 321 11.16 7.80 -11.81
N ALA A 322 10.11 8.61 -11.65
CA ALA A 322 9.39 8.73 -10.38
C ALA A 322 8.63 7.43 -10.04
N LEU A 323 8.00 6.80 -11.05
CA LEU A 323 7.33 5.52 -10.88
C LEU A 323 8.34 4.41 -10.59
N GLU A 324 9.50 4.43 -11.27
CA GLU A 324 10.62 3.53 -11.02
C GLU A 324 11.14 3.64 -9.57
N ALA A 325 11.21 4.86 -9.02
CA ALA A 325 11.56 5.06 -7.61
C ALA A 325 10.54 4.40 -6.67
N GLY A 326 9.25 4.46 -7.01
CA GLY A 326 8.20 3.74 -6.27
C GLY A 326 8.38 2.22 -6.30
N TYR A 327 8.73 1.67 -7.46
CA TYR A 327 9.01 0.23 -7.59
C TYR A 327 10.25 -0.18 -6.79
N ARG A 328 11.34 0.60 -6.83
CA ARG A 328 12.53 0.34 -5.99
C ARG A 328 12.21 0.42 -4.50
N PHE A 329 11.30 1.31 -4.09
CA PHE A 329 10.85 1.37 -2.71
C PHE A 329 10.11 0.09 -2.30
N LEU A 330 9.25 -0.47 -3.16
CA LEU A 330 8.64 -1.79 -2.94
C LEU A 330 9.70 -2.90 -2.87
N ASP A 331 10.67 -2.92 -3.80
CA ASP A 331 11.75 -3.89 -3.80
C ASP A 331 12.51 -3.89 -2.47
N LYS A 332 12.87 -2.71 -1.95
CA LYS A 332 13.61 -2.53 -0.69
C LYS A 332 12.95 -3.22 0.50
N PHE A 333 11.60 -3.18 0.57
CA PHE A 333 10.89 -3.68 1.74
C PHE A 333 10.22 -5.05 1.55
N LEU A 334 10.10 -5.54 0.32
CA LEU A 334 9.42 -6.81 0.04
C LEU A 334 10.35 -7.91 -0.47
N LYS A 335 11.51 -7.55 -1.04
CA LYS A 335 12.49 -8.55 -1.49
C LYS A 335 13.59 -8.75 -0.44
N PRO A 336 14.12 -9.97 -0.28
CA PRO A 336 15.25 -10.19 0.61
C PRO A 336 16.45 -9.39 0.10
N ASN A 337 17.20 -8.77 1.01
CA ASN A 337 18.46 -8.10 0.66
C ASN A 337 19.40 -9.11 -0.03
N SER A 338 19.78 -8.82 -1.24
CA SER A 338 20.74 -9.64 -2.01
C SER A 338 22.13 -9.76 -1.35
N ASN A 339 22.42 -8.91 -0.37
CA ASN A 339 23.70 -8.87 0.35
C ASN A 339 23.89 -9.95 1.43
N ASN A 340 22.89 -10.81 1.70
CA ASN A 340 23.03 -11.90 2.69
C ASN A 340 23.37 -13.25 2.07
N LYS A 341 23.77 -13.33 0.81
CA LYS A 341 24.16 -14.58 0.15
C LYS A 341 25.67 -14.92 0.21
N GLU A 342 26.49 -14.09 0.87
CA GLU A 342 27.94 -14.31 0.94
C GLU A 342 28.49 -14.77 2.30
N THR A 343 27.67 -15.33 3.17
CA THR A 343 28.19 -15.97 4.40
C THR A 343 27.38 -17.22 4.74
N LYS A 344 27.61 -18.31 4.00
CA LYS A 344 27.46 -19.69 4.50
C LYS A 344 28.45 -20.60 3.80
#